data_a4ce5602ed51ba436aa55347f5dbab0e
#
_entry.id   a4ce5602ed51ba436aa55347f5dbab0e
#
_cell.length_a   1.000
_cell.length_b   1.000
_cell.length_c   1.000
_cell.angle_alpha   90.00
_cell.angle_beta   90.00
_cell.angle_gamma   90.00
#
_symmetry.space_group_name_H-M   'P 1'
#
loop_
_entity.id
_entity.type
_entity.pdbx_description
1 polymer ?
#
loop_
_entity_poly.entity_id
_entity_poly.type
_entity_poly.pdbx_seq_one_letter_code
_entity_poly.pdbx_strand_id
1 'polypeptide(L)'
;MKSENLILKDKECGYLLTDLGLKLVSELYRKHRLIEVFLVHHLDYTSDQIHEEAEVLEHTVSDLFVERLDKLLGFPKTCPHGGTIPAKGELLVEINNLPLADIKEAGAYRLTRVHDSFDILHYLDKHSLHIGDQLQVKQFDGFSNTFTILSNDEDLQVNMDIAKQLYLEKIN
;
A
#
# COMPACT_ATOMS: atom_id res chain seq x y z
N MET A 1 14.95 17.62 -26.14
CA MET A 1 14.13 17.14 -25.01
C MET A 1 14.52 17.94 -23.79
N LYS A 2 13.65 18.78 -23.27
CA LYS A 2 13.87 19.44 -21.96
C LYS A 2 13.87 18.32 -20.92
N SER A 3 14.96 18.18 -20.15
CA SER A 3 14.98 17.33 -18.97
C SER A 3 13.92 17.90 -18.02
N GLU A 4 12.81 17.21 -17.87
CA GLU A 4 11.82 17.54 -16.86
C GLU A 4 12.52 17.36 -15.52
N ASN A 5 12.65 18.45 -14.75
CA ASN A 5 13.26 18.42 -13.42
C ASN A 5 12.29 17.74 -12.43
N LEU A 6 12.12 16.42 -12.54
CA LEU A 6 11.24 15.62 -11.69
C LEU A 6 11.95 15.15 -10.42
N ILE A 7 13.28 15.02 -10.50
CA ILE A 7 14.13 14.57 -9.41
C ILE A 7 15.30 15.51 -9.21
N LEU A 8 15.69 15.69 -7.96
CA LEU A 8 16.90 16.39 -7.54
C LEU A 8 17.86 15.38 -6.93
N LYS A 9 19.15 15.56 -7.23
CA LYS A 9 20.19 14.76 -6.58
C LYS A 9 20.58 15.44 -5.28
N ASP A 10 20.33 14.76 -4.19
CA ASP A 10 20.76 15.16 -2.84
C ASP A 10 22.02 14.37 -2.43
N LYS A 11 22.92 14.98 -1.67
CA LYS A 11 24.18 14.35 -1.28
C LYS A 11 24.04 13.34 -0.14
N GLU A 12 23.02 13.50 0.70
CA GLU A 12 22.77 12.67 1.89
C GLU A 12 21.67 11.65 1.63
N CYS A 13 20.58 12.07 0.96
CA CYS A 13 19.39 11.25 0.71
C CYS A 13 19.35 10.58 -0.67
N GLY A 14 20.31 10.84 -1.55
CA GLY A 14 20.37 10.28 -2.89
C GLY A 14 19.52 11.08 -3.90
N TYR A 15 18.33 10.59 -4.27
CA TYR A 15 17.42 11.28 -5.18
C TYR A 15 16.13 11.65 -4.48
N LEU A 16 15.73 12.91 -4.61
CA LEU A 16 14.47 13.46 -4.07
C LEU A 16 13.56 13.88 -5.24
N LEU A 17 12.26 13.72 -5.07
CA LEU A 17 11.28 14.25 -6.01
C LEU A 17 11.19 15.78 -5.84
N THR A 18 11.07 16.49 -6.96
CA THR A 18 10.66 17.90 -6.95
C THR A 18 9.16 18.02 -6.68
N ASP A 19 8.66 19.24 -6.46
CA ASP A 19 7.21 19.48 -6.33
C ASP A 19 6.44 19.00 -7.56
N LEU A 20 7.01 19.15 -8.75
CA LEU A 20 6.45 18.63 -9.99
C LEU A 20 6.48 17.09 -10.00
N GLY A 21 7.60 16.50 -9.59
CA GLY A 21 7.74 15.05 -9.44
C GLY A 21 6.72 14.47 -8.47
N LEU A 22 6.54 15.11 -7.30
CA LEU A 22 5.55 14.70 -6.30
C LEU A 22 4.11 14.75 -6.84
N LYS A 23 3.76 15.79 -7.60
CA LYS A 23 2.44 15.90 -8.23
C LYS A 23 2.20 14.78 -9.24
N LEU A 24 3.16 14.52 -10.12
CA LEU A 24 3.03 13.47 -11.15
C LEU A 24 2.92 12.08 -10.52
N VAL A 25 3.73 11.80 -9.50
CA VAL A 25 3.65 10.53 -8.75
C VAL A 25 2.30 10.41 -8.06
N SER A 26 1.79 11.49 -7.44
CA SER A 26 0.48 11.47 -6.77
C SER A 26 -0.67 11.18 -7.73
N GLU A 27 -0.65 11.77 -8.93
CA GLU A 27 -1.65 11.51 -9.98
C GLU A 27 -1.52 10.08 -10.52
N LEU A 28 -0.31 9.55 -10.66
CA LEU A 28 -0.09 8.17 -11.10
C LEU A 28 -0.66 7.19 -10.07
N TYR A 29 -0.32 7.34 -8.78
CA TYR A 29 -0.88 6.51 -7.71
C TYR A 29 -2.39 6.61 -7.60
N ARG A 30 -2.94 7.81 -7.77
CA ARG A 30 -4.39 8.00 -7.81
C ARG A 30 -5.04 7.17 -8.93
N LYS A 31 -4.48 7.25 -10.13
CA LYS A 31 -4.94 6.52 -11.31
C LYS A 31 -4.86 5.00 -11.07
N HIS A 32 -3.70 4.52 -10.67
CA HIS A 32 -3.45 3.11 -10.36
C HIS A 32 -4.46 2.56 -9.34
N ARG A 33 -4.56 3.20 -8.18
CA ARG A 33 -5.39 2.76 -7.06
C ARG A 33 -6.90 2.80 -7.36
N LEU A 34 -7.37 3.75 -8.17
CA LEU A 34 -8.75 3.76 -8.64
C LEU A 34 -9.05 2.59 -9.59
N ILE A 35 -8.09 2.25 -10.45
CA ILE A 35 -8.21 1.08 -11.33
C ILE A 35 -8.25 -0.20 -10.48
N GLU A 36 -7.39 -0.37 -9.49
CA GLU A 36 -7.42 -1.52 -8.57
C GLU A 36 -8.78 -1.69 -7.90
N VAL A 37 -9.36 -0.60 -7.35
CA VAL A 37 -10.70 -0.63 -6.75
C VAL A 37 -11.76 -1.09 -7.77
N PHE A 38 -11.68 -0.62 -9.00
CA PHE A 38 -12.59 -1.01 -10.06
C PHE A 38 -12.46 -2.48 -10.43
N LEU A 39 -11.24 -2.98 -10.59
CA LEU A 39 -10.97 -4.36 -10.95
C LEU A 39 -11.54 -5.33 -9.90
N VAL A 40 -11.34 -5.05 -8.61
CA VAL A 40 -11.89 -5.87 -7.52
C VAL A 40 -13.40 -5.77 -7.44
N HIS A 41 -13.96 -4.55 -7.43
CA HIS A 41 -15.38 -4.36 -7.11
C HIS A 41 -16.33 -4.64 -8.27
N HIS A 42 -15.85 -4.60 -9.52
CA HIS A 42 -16.70 -4.71 -10.71
C HIS A 42 -16.32 -5.82 -11.67
N LEU A 43 -15.10 -6.35 -11.56
CA LEU A 43 -14.60 -7.38 -12.46
C LEU A 43 -14.12 -8.65 -11.72
N ASP A 44 -14.33 -8.71 -10.40
CA ASP A 44 -14.01 -9.87 -9.54
C ASP A 44 -12.54 -10.35 -9.63
N TYR A 45 -11.61 -9.40 -9.89
CA TYR A 45 -10.18 -9.69 -9.82
C TYR A 45 -9.76 -9.98 -8.39
N THR A 46 -8.84 -10.93 -8.21
CA THR A 46 -8.23 -11.22 -6.92
C THR A 46 -7.11 -10.23 -6.59
N SER A 47 -6.76 -10.09 -5.31
CA SER A 47 -5.76 -9.12 -4.84
C SER A 47 -4.38 -9.30 -5.47
N ASP A 48 -4.00 -10.52 -5.85
CA ASP A 48 -2.74 -10.84 -6.52
C ASP A 48 -2.74 -10.52 -8.03
N GLN A 49 -3.92 -10.41 -8.65
CA GLN A 49 -4.07 -10.12 -10.08
C GLN A 49 -4.17 -8.64 -10.41
N ILE A 50 -4.69 -7.83 -9.47
CA ILE A 50 -5.07 -6.43 -9.76
C ILE A 50 -3.87 -5.53 -10.01
N HIS A 51 -2.74 -5.79 -9.38
CA HIS A 51 -1.56 -4.92 -9.49
C HIS A 51 -1.00 -4.89 -10.91
N GLU A 52 -0.74 -6.05 -11.50
CA GLU A 52 -0.21 -6.15 -12.87
C GLU A 52 -1.15 -5.54 -13.90
N GLU A 53 -2.46 -5.78 -13.76
CA GLU A 53 -3.47 -5.24 -14.68
C GLU A 53 -3.60 -3.72 -14.52
N ALA A 54 -3.59 -3.21 -13.28
CA ALA A 54 -3.63 -1.78 -13.00
C ALA A 54 -2.42 -1.05 -13.56
N GLU A 55 -1.20 -1.63 -13.45
CA GLU A 55 0.02 -1.08 -14.01
C GLU A 55 -0.06 -0.91 -15.54
N VAL A 56 -0.63 -1.87 -16.25
CA VAL A 56 -0.84 -1.76 -17.71
C VAL A 56 -1.86 -0.66 -18.04
N LEU A 57 -2.98 -0.62 -17.32
CA LEU A 57 -4.07 0.30 -17.60
C LEU A 57 -3.74 1.75 -17.27
N GLU A 58 -3.02 2.03 -16.18
CA GLU A 58 -2.71 3.39 -15.73
C GLU A 58 -1.98 4.24 -16.78
N HIS A 59 -1.19 3.60 -17.64
CA HIS A 59 -0.46 4.26 -18.72
C HIS A 59 -1.32 4.53 -19.97
N THR A 60 -2.46 3.90 -20.11
CA THR A 60 -3.30 3.95 -21.32
C THR A 60 -4.61 4.71 -21.15
N VAL A 61 -5.13 4.77 -19.92
CA VAL A 61 -6.40 5.45 -19.66
C VAL A 61 -6.25 6.98 -19.65
N SER A 62 -7.29 7.67 -20.18
CA SER A 62 -7.33 9.15 -20.16
C SER A 62 -7.75 9.71 -18.81
N ASP A 63 -7.42 10.98 -18.55
CA ASP A 63 -7.84 11.67 -17.33
C ASP A 63 -9.37 11.74 -17.19
N LEU A 64 -10.09 11.89 -18.31
CA LEU A 64 -11.55 11.85 -18.31
C LEU A 64 -12.09 10.48 -17.85
N PHE A 65 -11.44 9.39 -18.29
CA PHE A 65 -11.79 8.05 -17.81
C PHE A 65 -11.61 7.95 -16.29
N VAL A 66 -10.47 8.40 -15.77
CA VAL A 66 -10.17 8.37 -14.33
C VAL A 66 -11.17 9.19 -13.50
N GLU A 67 -11.58 10.37 -13.98
CA GLU A 67 -12.60 11.19 -13.32
C GLU A 67 -13.98 10.49 -13.28
N ARG A 68 -14.35 9.83 -14.38
CA ARG A 68 -15.59 9.04 -14.42
C ARG A 68 -15.55 7.82 -13.54
N LEU A 69 -14.40 7.18 -13.49
CA LEU A 69 -14.13 6.02 -12.65
C LEU A 69 -14.24 6.39 -11.16
N ASP A 70 -13.57 7.46 -10.73
CA ASP A 70 -13.62 7.95 -9.36
C ASP A 70 -15.07 8.25 -8.91
N LYS A 71 -15.84 8.90 -9.79
CA LYS A 71 -17.27 9.14 -9.55
C LYS A 71 -18.09 7.85 -9.49
N LEU A 72 -17.83 6.90 -10.38
CA LEU A 72 -18.52 5.60 -10.40
C LEU A 72 -18.31 4.85 -9.09
N LEU A 73 -17.09 4.88 -8.58
CA LEU A 73 -16.67 4.21 -7.35
C LEU A 73 -17.08 4.96 -6.06
N GLY A 74 -17.70 6.14 -6.18
CA GLY A 74 -18.15 6.92 -5.03
C GLY A 74 -17.03 7.61 -4.25
N PHE A 75 -15.94 7.97 -4.91
CA PHE A 75 -14.78 8.67 -4.34
C PHE A 75 -14.09 7.87 -3.19
N PRO A 76 -13.61 6.67 -3.48
CA PRO A 76 -12.96 5.84 -2.47
C PRO A 76 -11.71 6.55 -1.92
N LYS A 77 -11.41 6.30 -0.64
CA LYS A 77 -10.26 6.92 0.05
C LYS A 77 -9.03 6.02 0.10
N THR A 78 -9.24 4.72 -0.05
CA THR A 78 -8.17 3.72 -0.04
C THR A 78 -8.39 2.69 -1.12
N CYS A 79 -7.31 2.11 -1.63
CA CYS A 79 -7.33 0.97 -2.52
C CYS A 79 -7.48 -0.35 -1.73
N PRO A 80 -7.64 -1.50 -2.39
CA PRO A 80 -7.75 -2.81 -1.72
C PRO A 80 -6.57 -3.16 -0.81
N HIS A 81 -5.37 -2.63 -1.09
CA HIS A 81 -4.16 -2.82 -0.29
C HIS A 81 -4.02 -1.80 0.86
N GLY A 82 -5.03 -0.96 1.09
CA GLY A 82 -5.07 0.06 2.14
C GLY A 82 -4.30 1.34 1.83
N GLY A 83 -3.74 1.47 0.63
CA GLY A 83 -3.05 2.68 0.18
C GLY A 83 -4.00 3.86 -0.05
N THR A 84 -3.61 5.06 0.35
CA THR A 84 -4.43 6.28 0.24
C THR A 84 -4.65 6.68 -1.22
N ILE A 85 -5.89 6.94 -1.63
CA ILE A 85 -6.23 7.53 -2.92
C ILE A 85 -6.32 9.05 -2.75
N PRO A 86 -5.34 9.84 -3.24
CA PRO A 86 -5.42 11.28 -3.13
C PRO A 86 -6.56 11.83 -3.99
N ALA A 87 -7.19 12.93 -3.58
CA ALA A 87 -8.14 13.62 -4.43
C ALA A 87 -7.42 14.26 -5.63
N LYS A 88 -8.16 14.60 -6.69
CA LYS A 88 -7.58 15.20 -7.90
C LYS A 88 -6.78 16.45 -7.56
N GLY A 89 -5.51 16.48 -7.95
CA GLY A 89 -4.59 17.59 -7.73
C GLY A 89 -4.00 17.67 -6.31
N GLU A 90 -4.37 16.77 -5.40
CA GLU A 90 -3.76 16.68 -4.08
C GLU A 90 -2.50 15.79 -4.12
N LEU A 91 -1.57 16.07 -3.22
CA LEU A 91 -0.40 15.24 -3.04
C LEU A 91 -0.74 13.96 -2.29
N LEU A 92 -0.09 12.86 -2.66
CA LEU A 92 -0.20 11.60 -1.95
C LEU A 92 0.39 11.72 -0.55
N VAL A 93 -0.44 11.49 0.45
CA VAL A 93 -0.04 11.36 1.86
C VAL A 93 -0.65 10.06 2.37
N GLU A 94 0.19 9.10 2.70
CA GLU A 94 -0.30 7.84 3.29
C GLU A 94 -0.77 8.06 4.72
N ILE A 95 -1.99 7.64 5.01
CA ILE A 95 -2.61 7.81 6.35
C ILE A 95 -2.22 6.71 7.33
N ASN A 96 -1.86 5.53 6.84
CA ASN A 96 -1.49 4.36 7.66
C ASN A 96 0.00 4.08 7.50
N ASN A 97 0.83 4.60 8.42
CA ASN A 97 2.28 4.64 8.25
C ASN A 97 3.08 3.96 9.38
N LEU A 98 2.44 3.21 10.29
CA LEU A 98 3.15 2.48 11.34
C LEU A 98 3.49 1.06 10.86
N PRO A 99 4.71 0.79 10.38
CA PRO A 99 5.09 -0.56 9.98
C PRO A 99 5.22 -1.47 11.21
N LEU A 100 4.94 -2.77 11.04
CA LEU A 100 5.16 -3.78 12.09
C LEU A 100 6.61 -3.73 12.61
N ALA A 101 7.57 -3.43 11.75
CA ALA A 101 8.98 -3.29 12.11
C ALA A 101 9.25 -2.25 13.21
N ASP A 102 8.43 -1.22 13.35
CA ASP A 102 8.58 -0.14 14.32
C ASP A 102 7.74 -0.36 15.59
N ILE A 103 6.94 -1.41 15.64
CA ILE A 103 6.12 -1.74 16.81
C ILE A 103 7.03 -2.30 17.92
N LYS A 104 6.95 -1.66 19.09
CA LYS A 104 7.73 -2.03 20.28
C LYS A 104 6.90 -2.64 21.39
N GLU A 105 5.57 -2.52 21.32
CA GLU A 105 4.66 -2.99 22.34
C GLU A 105 3.84 -4.17 21.82
N ALA A 106 3.79 -5.25 22.60
CA ALA A 106 2.88 -6.33 22.36
C ALA A 106 1.42 -5.83 22.54
N GLY A 107 0.49 -6.36 21.75
CA GLY A 107 -0.90 -5.93 21.83
C GLY A 107 -1.71 -6.28 20.59
N ALA A 108 -2.96 -5.86 20.59
CA ALA A 108 -3.88 -6.03 19.47
C ALA A 108 -3.71 -4.90 18.46
N TYR A 109 -3.58 -5.27 17.20
CA TYR A 109 -3.42 -4.35 16.07
C TYR A 109 -4.33 -4.77 14.92
N ARG A 110 -4.63 -3.84 14.03
CA ARG A 110 -5.33 -4.09 12.77
C ARG A 110 -4.38 -3.89 11.61
N LEU A 111 -4.37 -4.82 10.67
CA LEU A 111 -3.66 -4.66 9.41
C LEU A 111 -4.42 -3.64 8.55
N THR A 112 -3.82 -2.48 8.33
CA THR A 112 -4.49 -1.34 7.66
C THR A 112 -3.97 -1.09 6.26
N ARG A 113 -2.71 -1.42 5.99
CA ARG A 113 -2.08 -1.24 4.69
C ARG A 113 -0.91 -2.21 4.51
N VAL A 114 -0.65 -2.57 3.27
CA VAL A 114 0.55 -3.32 2.89
C VAL A 114 1.26 -2.62 1.74
N HIS A 115 2.54 -2.91 1.58
CA HIS A 115 3.26 -2.48 0.40
C HIS A 115 2.74 -3.26 -0.80
N ASP A 116 2.45 -2.53 -1.88
CA ASP A 116 1.88 -3.07 -3.10
C ASP A 116 2.99 -3.68 -3.97
N SER A 117 3.39 -4.91 -3.64
CA SER A 117 4.34 -5.70 -4.39
C SER A 117 3.88 -7.16 -4.47
N PHE A 118 4.14 -7.81 -5.59
CA PHE A 118 3.74 -9.21 -5.83
C PHE A 118 4.13 -10.14 -4.68
N ASP A 119 5.36 -10.04 -4.18
CA ASP A 119 5.87 -10.92 -3.13
C ASP A 119 5.09 -10.77 -1.81
N ILE A 120 4.73 -9.55 -1.43
CA ILE A 120 3.94 -9.27 -0.22
C ILE A 120 2.50 -9.74 -0.39
N LEU A 121 1.88 -9.47 -1.52
CA LEU A 121 0.50 -9.89 -1.80
C LEU A 121 0.39 -11.43 -1.80
N HIS A 122 1.32 -12.11 -2.44
CA HIS A 122 1.40 -13.57 -2.42
C HIS A 122 1.66 -14.12 -1.01
N TYR A 123 2.51 -13.45 -0.22
CA TYR A 123 2.74 -13.81 1.18
C TYR A 123 1.45 -13.71 2.00
N LEU A 124 0.68 -12.63 1.85
CA LEU A 124 -0.58 -12.43 2.55
C LEU A 124 -1.61 -13.50 2.20
N ASP A 125 -1.78 -13.77 0.90
CA ASP A 125 -2.70 -14.79 0.40
C ASP A 125 -2.34 -16.17 0.98
N LYS A 126 -1.08 -16.56 0.92
CA LYS A 126 -0.58 -17.82 1.49
C LYS A 126 -0.89 -17.99 2.98
N HIS A 127 -0.92 -16.89 3.73
CA HIS A 127 -1.19 -16.89 5.18
C HIS A 127 -2.60 -16.45 5.54
N SER A 128 -3.48 -16.31 4.55
CA SER A 128 -4.87 -15.86 4.73
C SER A 128 -4.96 -14.57 5.56
N LEU A 129 -4.07 -13.61 5.28
CA LEU A 129 -4.04 -12.29 5.89
C LEU A 129 -4.68 -11.27 4.96
N HIS A 130 -5.63 -10.48 5.48
CA HIS A 130 -6.36 -9.48 4.70
C HIS A 130 -6.31 -8.10 5.38
N ILE A 131 -6.45 -7.07 4.58
CA ILE A 131 -6.62 -5.71 5.11
C ILE A 131 -7.88 -5.68 5.97
N GLY A 132 -7.74 -5.15 7.18
CA GLY A 132 -8.79 -5.13 8.20
C GLY A 132 -8.68 -6.22 9.28
N ASP A 133 -7.87 -7.25 9.05
CA ASP A 133 -7.68 -8.33 10.02
C ASP A 133 -7.07 -7.82 11.32
N GLN A 134 -7.51 -8.40 12.42
CA GLN A 134 -6.95 -8.15 13.74
C GLN A 134 -5.82 -9.14 14.01
N LEU A 135 -4.68 -8.59 14.39
CA LEU A 135 -3.47 -9.34 14.69
C LEU A 135 -3.06 -9.08 16.13
N GLN A 136 -2.59 -10.11 16.82
CA GLN A 136 -1.94 -9.95 18.12
C GLN A 136 -0.43 -9.97 17.93
N VAL A 137 0.24 -8.83 18.06
CA VAL A 137 1.70 -8.77 18.10
C VAL A 137 2.16 -9.29 19.46
N LYS A 138 2.88 -10.41 19.48
CA LYS A 138 3.32 -11.09 20.72
C LYS A 138 4.69 -10.62 21.15
N GLN A 139 5.69 -10.77 20.29
CA GLN A 139 7.09 -10.44 20.61
C GLN A 139 7.92 -10.22 19.35
N PHE A 140 9.04 -9.57 19.54
CA PHE A 140 10.14 -9.49 18.58
C PHE A 140 11.35 -10.26 19.13
N ASP A 141 11.88 -11.19 18.35
CA ASP A 141 13.13 -11.89 18.65
C ASP A 141 14.27 -11.21 17.87
N GLY A 142 15.13 -10.51 18.62
CA GLY A 142 16.27 -9.81 18.04
C GLY A 142 17.38 -10.72 17.50
N PHE A 143 17.45 -11.99 17.93
CA PHE A 143 18.44 -12.94 17.43
C PHE A 143 18.05 -13.47 16.04
N SER A 144 16.80 -13.90 15.88
CA SER A 144 16.28 -14.37 14.59
C SER A 144 15.79 -13.23 13.69
N ASN A 145 15.71 -12.00 14.22
CA ASN A 145 15.19 -10.81 13.53
C ASN A 145 13.76 -11.02 13.01
N THR A 146 12.90 -11.62 13.85
CA THR A 146 11.52 -11.98 13.50
C THR A 146 10.52 -11.49 14.54
N PHE A 147 9.34 -11.11 14.05
CA PHE A 147 8.14 -10.88 14.86
C PHE A 147 7.33 -12.15 14.95
N THR A 148 6.78 -12.44 16.12
CA THR A 148 5.72 -13.43 16.29
C THR A 148 4.39 -12.71 16.40
N ILE A 149 3.51 -12.95 15.44
CA ILE A 149 2.14 -12.44 15.44
C ILE A 149 1.16 -13.62 15.49
N LEU A 150 0.03 -13.44 16.17
CA LEU A 150 -1.09 -14.37 16.14
C LEU A 150 -2.14 -13.83 15.17
N SER A 151 -2.53 -14.63 14.20
CA SER A 151 -3.62 -14.36 13.27
C SER A 151 -4.39 -15.67 13.04
N ASN A 152 -5.72 -15.61 12.99
CA ASN A 152 -6.58 -16.78 12.76
C ASN A 152 -6.26 -17.98 13.68
N ASP A 153 -5.95 -17.69 14.97
CA ASP A 153 -5.54 -18.67 15.98
C ASP A 153 -4.21 -19.40 15.70
N GLU A 154 -3.42 -18.93 14.74
CA GLU A 154 -2.11 -19.47 14.41
C GLU A 154 -0.98 -18.46 14.63
N ASP A 155 0.15 -18.93 15.17
CA ASP A 155 1.36 -18.13 15.33
C ASP A 155 2.13 -18.06 14.01
N LEU A 156 2.30 -16.85 13.50
CA LEU A 156 3.04 -16.58 12.28
C LEU A 156 4.36 -15.87 12.60
N GLN A 157 5.45 -16.38 12.04
CA GLN A 157 6.77 -15.74 12.12
C GLN A 157 6.97 -14.81 10.93
N VAL A 158 7.15 -13.51 11.20
CA VAL A 158 7.32 -12.47 10.20
C VAL A 158 8.73 -11.90 10.31
N ASN A 159 9.55 -12.08 9.28
CA ASN A 159 10.89 -11.50 9.25
C ASN A 159 10.85 -9.97 9.13
N MET A 160 11.97 -9.31 9.41
CA MET A 160 12.08 -7.86 9.42
C MET A 160 11.75 -7.22 8.04
N ASP A 161 12.11 -7.87 6.93
CA ASP A 161 11.88 -7.29 5.60
C ASP A 161 10.40 -7.31 5.20
N ILE A 162 9.66 -8.35 5.61
CA ILE A 162 8.20 -8.38 5.51
C ILE A 162 7.58 -7.38 6.49
N ALA A 163 8.07 -7.34 7.75
CA ALA A 163 7.54 -6.46 8.79
C ALA A 163 7.60 -4.97 8.42
N LYS A 164 8.57 -4.54 7.62
CA LYS A 164 8.67 -3.18 7.08
C LYS A 164 7.58 -2.83 6.08
N GLN A 165 6.90 -3.84 5.53
CA GLN A 165 5.93 -3.70 4.45
C GLN A 165 4.47 -3.94 4.91
N LEU A 166 4.27 -4.32 6.17
CA LEU A 166 2.96 -4.47 6.81
C LEU A 166 2.71 -3.29 7.75
N TYR A 167 1.66 -2.52 7.52
CA TYR A 167 1.34 -1.33 8.31
C TYR A 167 0.12 -1.60 9.19
N LEU A 168 0.25 -1.27 10.46
CA LEU A 168 -0.70 -1.62 11.49
C LEU A 168 -1.21 -0.39 12.24
N GLU A 169 -2.42 -0.49 12.73
CA GLU A 169 -3.03 0.45 13.66
C GLU A 169 -3.30 -0.24 15.01
N LYS A 170 -2.93 0.39 16.11
CA LYS A 170 -3.18 -0.16 17.45
C LYS A 170 -4.68 -0.14 17.74
N ILE A 171 -5.23 -1.25 18.19
CA ILE A 171 -6.61 -1.36 18.65
C ILE A 171 -6.60 -1.13 20.17
N ASN A 172 -7.43 -0.20 20.63
CA ASN A 172 -7.64 0.10 22.06
C ASN A 172 -8.59 -0.92 22.73
#